data_5ce37823df9b132ab613e93200e31307
#
_entry.id   5ce37823df9b132ab613e93200e31307
#
_cell.length_a   1.000
_cell.length_b   1.000
_cell.length_c   1.000
_cell.angle_alpha   90.00
_cell.angle_beta   90.00
_cell.angle_gamma   90.00
#
_symmetry.space_group_name_H-M   'P 1'
#
loop_
_entity.id
_entity.type
_entity.pdbx_description
1 polymer ?
#
loop_
_entity_poly.entity_id
_entity_poly.type
_entity_poly.pdbx_seq_one_letter_code
_entity_poly.pdbx_strand_id
1 'polypeptide(L)'
;LNPAALVGVEAVVHLAGAGIADRRWTRSQMNRILESRTRGTQLLARSLADARPLGGPEVLVSGSAIGFYGDRGEEALTEASPRGTGFLADVCVAWEDATRDADRAGLRVAHARTGVVLARSDGLLARLLPLFQVGLGGRIGSGRQFMSWISLTDEVAALAWMIDNDVAGPVNLVAPGAVTNTEFSRTLGKVLRRPARLPVPPLGPALLYGRHLVRELMLASTLVLPEVLSGGGFQFAHLSLNEALVETIRGSAA
;
A
#
# COMPACT_ATOMS: atom_id res chain seq x y z
N LEU A 1 -15.05 19.74 6.29
CA LEU A 1 -13.96 20.73 6.44
C LEU A 1 -14.49 22.10 6.03
N ASN A 2 -13.95 23.18 6.64
CA ASN A 2 -14.27 24.53 6.18
C ASN A 2 -13.48 24.80 4.88
N PRO A 3 -14.14 25.07 3.72
CA PRO A 3 -13.45 25.33 2.46
C PRO A 3 -12.46 26.50 2.52
N ALA A 4 -12.76 27.52 3.34
CA ALA A 4 -11.87 28.67 3.53
C ALA A 4 -10.49 28.29 4.14
N ALA A 5 -10.40 27.19 4.90
CA ALA A 5 -9.14 26.71 5.45
C ALA A 5 -8.23 26.03 4.41
N LEU A 6 -8.75 25.80 3.20
CA LEU A 6 -8.03 25.17 2.08
C LEU A 6 -7.56 26.20 1.04
N VAL A 7 -7.89 27.48 1.21
CA VAL A 7 -7.42 28.56 0.34
C VAL A 7 -5.91 28.74 0.46
N GLY A 8 -5.20 28.78 -0.66
CA GLY A 8 -3.75 28.87 -0.71
C GLY A 8 -3.01 27.55 -0.49
N VAL A 9 -3.73 26.44 -0.31
CA VAL A 9 -3.14 25.08 -0.35
C VAL A 9 -3.06 24.64 -1.81
N GLU A 10 -1.90 24.19 -2.28
CA GLU A 10 -1.67 23.78 -3.66
C GLU A 10 -2.07 22.31 -3.90
N ALA A 11 -1.73 21.42 -2.98
CA ALA A 11 -1.98 19.99 -3.08
C ALA A 11 -2.40 19.39 -1.73
N VAL A 12 -3.16 18.31 -1.79
CA VAL A 12 -3.56 17.52 -0.60
C VAL A 12 -3.20 16.06 -0.80
N VAL A 13 -2.53 15.48 0.19
CA VAL A 13 -2.28 14.03 0.27
C VAL A 13 -3.15 13.45 1.37
N HIS A 14 -4.00 12.48 1.02
CA HIS A 14 -4.95 11.85 1.93
C HIS A 14 -4.69 10.34 2.04
N LEU A 15 -4.02 9.93 3.11
CA LEU A 15 -3.66 8.53 3.37
C LEU A 15 -4.43 7.92 4.56
N ALA A 16 -5.40 8.66 5.11
CA ALA A 16 -6.08 8.25 6.34
C ALA A 16 -6.98 7.01 6.12
N GLY A 17 -6.89 6.08 7.05
CA GLY A 17 -7.72 4.88 7.05
C GLY A 17 -7.42 3.99 8.27
N ALA A 18 -8.41 3.23 8.74
CA ALA A 18 -8.19 2.26 9.82
C ALA A 18 -7.24 1.15 9.37
N GLY A 19 -6.35 0.71 10.25
CA GLY A 19 -5.40 -0.38 9.97
C GLY A 19 -6.13 -1.68 9.59
N ILE A 20 -5.70 -2.28 8.48
CA ILE A 20 -6.35 -3.50 7.95
C ILE A 20 -6.00 -4.76 8.74
N ALA A 21 -4.84 -4.78 9.39
CA ALA A 21 -4.32 -5.93 10.14
C ALA A 21 -4.32 -5.74 11.66
N ASP A 22 -4.96 -4.68 12.19
CA ASP A 22 -4.95 -4.38 13.63
C ASP A 22 -5.82 -5.34 14.43
N ARG A 23 -6.88 -5.83 13.82
CA ARG A 23 -7.86 -6.71 14.47
C ARG A 23 -8.34 -7.80 13.52
N ARG A 24 -8.90 -8.86 14.09
CA ARG A 24 -9.57 -9.91 13.34
C ARG A 24 -10.70 -9.32 12.48
N TRP A 25 -10.85 -9.78 11.24
CA TRP A 25 -11.90 -9.35 10.35
C TRP A 25 -13.25 -9.96 10.73
N THR A 26 -13.98 -9.24 11.56
CA THR A 26 -15.43 -9.39 11.77
C THR A 26 -16.19 -8.50 10.80
N ARG A 27 -17.49 -8.67 10.64
CA ARG A 27 -18.31 -7.75 9.84
C ARG A 27 -18.12 -6.28 10.27
N SER A 28 -18.12 -6.03 11.58
CA SER A 28 -17.91 -4.68 12.13
C SER A 28 -16.54 -4.11 11.77
N GLN A 29 -15.48 -4.93 11.86
CA GLN A 29 -14.13 -4.48 11.48
C GLN A 29 -14.00 -4.24 9.98
N MET A 30 -14.60 -5.10 9.15
CA MET A 30 -14.63 -4.90 7.69
C MET A 30 -15.38 -3.62 7.32
N ASN A 31 -16.54 -3.35 7.94
CA ASN A 31 -17.25 -2.09 7.76
C ASN A 31 -16.41 -0.89 8.20
N ARG A 32 -15.73 -0.97 9.34
CA ARG A 32 -14.83 0.09 9.80
C ARG A 32 -13.70 0.37 8.81
N ILE A 33 -13.10 -0.68 8.24
CA ILE A 33 -12.05 -0.54 7.22
C ILE A 33 -12.59 0.19 5.99
N LEU A 34 -13.75 -0.21 5.50
CA LEU A 34 -14.41 0.41 4.34
C LEU A 34 -14.81 1.86 4.64
N GLU A 35 -15.55 2.09 5.72
CA GLU A 35 -16.11 3.41 6.05
C GLU A 35 -15.03 4.44 6.41
N SER A 36 -13.95 4.03 7.09
CA SER A 36 -12.84 4.93 7.42
C SER A 36 -12.16 5.51 6.17
N ARG A 37 -12.21 4.77 5.06
CA ARG A 37 -11.65 5.20 3.78
C ARG A 37 -12.67 5.98 2.96
N THR A 38 -13.85 5.41 2.75
CA THR A 38 -14.85 6.00 1.85
C THR A 38 -15.45 7.29 2.40
N ARG A 39 -15.90 7.31 3.66
CA ARG A 39 -16.55 8.50 4.25
C ARG A 39 -15.57 9.66 4.43
N GLY A 40 -14.35 9.37 4.91
CA GLY A 40 -13.32 10.39 5.09
C GLY A 40 -12.91 11.01 3.76
N THR A 41 -12.63 10.18 2.75
CA THR A 41 -12.25 10.62 1.42
C THR A 41 -13.37 11.40 0.74
N GLN A 42 -14.62 10.93 0.83
CA GLN A 42 -15.77 11.64 0.26
C GLN A 42 -15.99 13.01 0.90
N LEU A 43 -15.87 13.10 2.22
CA LEU A 43 -15.96 14.38 2.92
C LEU A 43 -14.87 15.35 2.48
N LEU A 44 -13.64 14.85 2.37
CA LEU A 44 -12.51 15.63 1.89
C LEU A 44 -12.71 16.08 0.43
N ALA A 45 -13.07 15.16 -0.47
CA ALA A 45 -13.29 15.45 -1.88
C ALA A 45 -14.35 16.54 -2.10
N ARG A 46 -15.45 16.50 -1.36
CA ARG A 46 -16.47 17.59 -1.37
C ARG A 46 -15.89 18.91 -0.89
N SER A 47 -15.16 18.90 0.23
CA SER A 47 -14.56 20.13 0.76
C SER A 47 -13.55 20.75 -0.20
N LEU A 48 -12.79 19.90 -0.94
CA LEU A 48 -11.87 20.34 -1.98
C LEU A 48 -12.62 20.93 -3.18
N ALA A 49 -13.70 20.27 -3.62
CA ALA A 49 -14.57 20.77 -4.68
C ALA A 49 -15.17 22.14 -4.34
N ASP A 50 -15.64 22.32 -3.11
CA ASP A 50 -16.18 23.61 -2.62
C ASP A 50 -15.10 24.69 -2.50
N ALA A 51 -13.85 24.32 -2.21
CA ALA A 51 -12.72 25.24 -2.10
C ALA A 51 -12.11 25.66 -3.45
N ARG A 52 -12.28 24.85 -4.48
CA ARG A 52 -11.67 25.08 -5.82
C ARG A 52 -11.95 26.47 -6.40
N PRO A 53 -13.21 26.97 -6.44
CA PRO A 53 -13.51 28.31 -6.95
C PRO A 53 -13.00 29.43 -6.05
N LEU A 54 -12.56 29.15 -4.83
CA LEU A 54 -12.02 30.11 -3.88
C LEU A 54 -10.48 30.20 -3.90
N GLY A 55 -9.81 29.51 -4.83
CA GLY A 55 -8.35 29.41 -4.87
C GLY A 55 -7.81 28.30 -3.96
N GLY A 56 -8.59 27.23 -3.79
CA GLY A 56 -8.19 26.00 -3.09
C GLY A 56 -7.33 25.05 -3.94
N PRO A 57 -7.01 23.85 -3.42
CA PRO A 57 -6.06 22.93 -4.02
C PRO A 57 -6.41 22.51 -5.46
N GLU A 58 -5.38 22.29 -6.26
CA GLU A 58 -5.49 21.80 -7.63
C GLU A 58 -5.24 20.29 -7.73
N VAL A 59 -4.57 19.71 -6.74
CA VAL A 59 -4.12 18.31 -6.73
C VAL A 59 -4.65 17.59 -5.51
N LEU A 60 -5.20 16.39 -5.72
CA LEU A 60 -5.51 15.41 -4.68
C LEU A 60 -4.76 14.11 -4.95
N VAL A 61 -3.81 13.76 -4.10
CA VAL A 61 -3.25 12.41 -4.04
C VAL A 61 -4.01 11.62 -2.97
N SER A 62 -4.84 10.69 -3.39
CA SER A 62 -5.64 9.85 -2.50
C SER A 62 -5.00 8.47 -2.34
N GLY A 63 -4.92 7.99 -1.11
CA GLY A 63 -4.52 6.62 -0.85
C GLY A 63 -5.42 5.61 -1.56
N SER A 64 -4.82 4.51 -1.98
CA SER A 64 -5.40 3.27 -2.44
C SER A 64 -4.43 2.13 -2.07
N ALA A 65 -4.56 0.95 -2.61
CA ALA A 65 -3.62 -0.15 -2.37
C ALA A 65 -3.61 -1.14 -3.53
N ILE A 66 -2.53 -1.91 -3.67
CA ILE A 66 -2.43 -3.04 -4.62
C ILE A 66 -3.47 -4.14 -4.35
N GLY A 67 -4.15 -4.10 -3.20
CA GLY A 67 -5.33 -4.93 -2.91
C GLY A 67 -6.43 -4.79 -3.96
N PHE A 68 -6.46 -3.69 -4.73
CA PHE A 68 -7.30 -3.49 -5.91
C PHE A 68 -7.26 -4.67 -6.88
N TYR A 69 -6.09 -5.28 -7.05
CA TYR A 69 -5.89 -6.37 -8.02
C TYR A 69 -6.31 -7.75 -7.49
N GLY A 70 -6.46 -7.93 -6.16
CA GLY A 70 -6.78 -9.23 -5.56
C GLY A 70 -5.67 -10.27 -5.79
N ASP A 71 -6.03 -11.55 -5.68
CA ASP A 71 -5.11 -12.68 -5.95
C ASP A 71 -5.09 -13.01 -7.44
N ARG A 72 -3.94 -12.81 -8.08
CA ARG A 72 -3.76 -13.00 -9.54
C ARG A 72 -2.61 -13.99 -9.87
N GLY A 73 -2.13 -14.73 -8.87
CA GLY A 73 -1.07 -15.73 -9.08
C GLY A 73 0.25 -15.10 -9.56
N GLU A 74 0.70 -15.47 -10.75
CA GLU A 74 1.96 -15.02 -11.36
C GLU A 74 1.74 -13.97 -12.48
N GLU A 75 0.50 -13.48 -12.64
CA GLU A 75 0.18 -12.47 -13.63
C GLU A 75 0.84 -11.13 -13.28
N ALA A 76 1.57 -10.55 -14.22
CA ALA A 76 2.15 -9.21 -14.08
C ALA A 76 1.04 -8.16 -14.22
N LEU A 77 0.89 -7.32 -13.20
CA LEU A 77 -0.20 -6.36 -13.04
C LEU A 77 0.34 -4.95 -13.14
N THR A 78 -0.30 -4.14 -13.97
CA THR A 78 0.02 -2.74 -14.17
C THR A 78 -1.18 -1.86 -13.78
N GLU A 79 -1.03 -0.56 -13.86
CA GLU A 79 -2.12 0.38 -13.58
C GLU A 79 -3.32 0.18 -14.53
N ALA A 80 -3.08 -0.34 -15.74
CA ALA A 80 -4.11 -0.68 -16.72
C ALA A 80 -4.83 -2.01 -16.43
N SER A 81 -4.30 -2.85 -15.54
CA SER A 81 -4.91 -4.14 -15.22
C SER A 81 -6.27 -3.96 -14.54
N PRO A 82 -7.28 -4.79 -14.89
CA PRO A 82 -8.60 -4.68 -14.29
C PRO A 82 -8.57 -5.06 -12.80
N ARG A 83 -9.58 -4.57 -12.07
CA ARG A 83 -9.79 -4.94 -10.67
C ARG A 83 -9.89 -6.47 -10.49
N GLY A 84 -9.40 -6.94 -9.36
CA GLY A 84 -9.59 -8.31 -8.93
C GLY A 84 -10.88 -8.51 -8.13
N THR A 85 -10.90 -9.58 -7.35
CA THR A 85 -12.03 -9.97 -6.50
C THR A 85 -11.62 -10.02 -5.04
N GLY A 86 -12.58 -9.93 -4.14
CA GLY A 86 -12.40 -10.01 -2.70
C GLY A 86 -12.68 -8.68 -2.00
N PHE A 87 -12.70 -8.75 -0.68
CA PHE A 87 -13.05 -7.60 0.15
C PHE A 87 -12.08 -6.43 -0.03
N LEU A 88 -10.78 -6.69 -0.12
CA LEU A 88 -9.79 -5.61 -0.30
C LEU A 88 -9.92 -4.94 -1.67
N ALA A 89 -10.25 -5.70 -2.72
CA ALA A 89 -10.50 -5.14 -4.04
C ALA A 89 -11.76 -4.24 -4.02
N ASP A 90 -12.82 -4.68 -3.37
CA ASP A 90 -14.04 -3.87 -3.21
C ASP A 90 -13.79 -2.59 -2.40
N VAL A 91 -12.97 -2.68 -1.35
CA VAL A 91 -12.56 -1.50 -0.55
C VAL A 91 -11.78 -0.51 -1.40
N CYS A 92 -10.80 -0.96 -2.19
CA CYS A 92 -10.00 -0.07 -3.03
C CYS A 92 -10.85 0.63 -4.09
N VAL A 93 -11.75 -0.09 -4.76
CA VAL A 93 -12.69 0.50 -5.73
C VAL A 93 -13.55 1.58 -5.08
N ALA A 94 -14.16 1.27 -3.94
CA ALA A 94 -15.00 2.22 -3.23
C ALA A 94 -14.20 3.43 -2.70
N TRP A 95 -12.92 3.22 -2.37
CA TRP A 95 -12.02 4.29 -1.92
C TRP A 95 -11.65 5.23 -3.07
N GLU A 96 -11.25 4.68 -4.21
CA GLU A 96 -10.97 5.46 -5.44
C GLU A 96 -12.23 6.20 -5.91
N ASP A 97 -13.39 5.55 -5.91
CA ASP A 97 -14.69 6.16 -6.23
C ASP A 97 -15.08 7.33 -5.32
N ALA A 98 -14.63 7.34 -4.06
CA ALA A 98 -14.96 8.39 -3.10
C ALA A 98 -14.30 9.74 -3.42
N THR A 99 -13.36 9.80 -4.38
CA THR A 99 -12.70 11.03 -4.84
C THR A 99 -13.47 11.77 -5.96
N ARG A 100 -14.55 11.19 -6.48
CA ARG A 100 -15.26 11.68 -7.68
C ARG A 100 -15.71 13.15 -7.60
N ASP A 101 -16.06 13.64 -6.43
CA ASP A 101 -16.50 15.04 -6.29
C ASP A 101 -15.34 16.01 -6.56
N ALA A 102 -14.11 15.67 -6.15
CA ALA A 102 -12.91 16.44 -6.46
C ALA A 102 -12.56 16.39 -7.94
N ASP A 103 -12.61 15.20 -8.56
CA ASP A 103 -12.35 15.02 -10.00
C ASP A 103 -13.34 15.82 -10.86
N ARG A 104 -14.65 15.75 -10.56
CA ARG A 104 -15.69 16.53 -11.25
C ARG A 104 -15.53 18.04 -11.10
N ALA A 105 -14.93 18.49 -10.02
CA ALA A 105 -14.61 19.92 -9.77
C ALA A 105 -13.33 20.36 -10.51
N GLY A 106 -12.69 19.49 -11.28
CA GLY A 106 -11.50 19.78 -12.07
C GLY A 106 -10.19 19.73 -11.29
N LEU A 107 -10.15 19.07 -10.13
CA LEU A 107 -8.89 18.76 -9.47
C LEU A 107 -8.19 17.61 -10.22
N ARG A 108 -6.88 17.66 -10.29
CA ARG A 108 -6.06 16.52 -10.71
C ARG A 108 -6.03 15.49 -9.58
N VAL A 109 -6.71 14.36 -9.79
CA VAL A 109 -6.82 13.30 -8.79
C VAL A 109 -5.94 12.13 -9.19
N ALA A 110 -5.02 11.74 -8.30
CA ALA A 110 -4.19 10.56 -8.44
C ALA A 110 -4.41 9.58 -7.28
N HIS A 111 -4.45 8.27 -7.58
CA HIS A 111 -4.71 7.21 -6.60
C HIS A 111 -3.42 6.42 -6.34
N ALA A 112 -2.85 6.57 -5.16
CA ALA A 112 -1.65 5.87 -4.71
C ALA A 112 -1.99 4.42 -4.35
N ARG A 113 -1.87 3.48 -5.31
CA ARG A 113 -2.02 2.04 -5.09
C ARG A 113 -0.76 1.48 -4.43
N THR A 114 -0.64 1.73 -3.13
CA THR A 114 0.53 1.38 -2.33
C THR A 114 0.66 -0.12 -2.13
N GLY A 115 1.87 -0.65 -2.32
CA GLY A 115 2.26 -2.01 -2.00
C GLY A 115 2.56 -2.23 -0.52
N VAL A 116 3.40 -3.22 -0.22
CA VAL A 116 3.86 -3.45 1.15
C VAL A 116 4.98 -2.48 1.50
N VAL A 117 4.66 -1.44 2.27
CA VAL A 117 5.67 -0.47 2.72
C VAL A 117 6.59 -1.11 3.76
N LEU A 118 7.90 -1.01 3.53
CA LEU A 118 8.92 -1.49 4.45
C LEU A 118 9.25 -0.41 5.47
N ALA A 119 8.60 -0.46 6.63
CA ALA A 119 8.86 0.43 7.76
C ALA A 119 9.19 -0.38 9.01
N ARG A 120 10.23 0.06 9.78
CA ARG A 120 10.70 -0.66 10.97
C ARG A 120 9.72 -0.58 12.13
N SER A 121 9.05 0.54 12.29
CA SER A 121 8.21 0.86 13.45
C SER A 121 6.74 0.54 13.25
N ASP A 122 6.31 0.24 12.01
CA ASP A 122 4.90 -0.01 11.70
C ASP A 122 4.72 -1.00 10.54
N GLY A 123 3.48 -1.36 10.24
CA GLY A 123 3.11 -2.23 9.13
C GLY A 123 3.53 -3.70 9.29
N LEU A 124 3.77 -4.35 8.15
CA LEU A 124 4.10 -5.78 8.10
C LEU A 124 5.45 -6.06 8.77
N LEU A 125 6.48 -5.27 8.46
CA LEU A 125 7.84 -5.52 8.90
C LEU A 125 7.94 -5.44 10.43
N ALA A 126 7.33 -4.44 11.06
CA ALA A 126 7.29 -4.30 12.52
C ALA A 126 6.70 -5.53 13.21
N ARG A 127 5.70 -6.17 12.60
CA ARG A 127 5.06 -7.40 13.13
C ARG A 127 5.92 -8.65 12.94
N LEU A 128 6.71 -8.70 11.86
CA LEU A 128 7.57 -9.84 11.55
C LEU A 128 8.89 -9.81 12.32
N LEU A 129 9.47 -8.64 12.55
CA LEU A 129 10.78 -8.47 13.18
C LEU A 129 10.97 -9.27 14.48
N PRO A 130 10.05 -9.24 15.46
CA PRO A 130 10.22 -10.00 16.71
C PRO A 130 10.33 -11.52 16.47
N LEU A 131 9.52 -12.06 15.54
CA LEU A 131 9.54 -13.49 15.21
C LEU A 131 10.84 -13.88 14.53
N PHE A 132 11.30 -13.07 13.57
CA PHE A 132 12.55 -13.33 12.88
C PHE A 132 13.77 -13.17 13.79
N GLN A 133 13.78 -12.22 14.72
CA GLN A 133 14.87 -12.01 15.70
C GLN A 133 15.10 -13.22 16.59
N VAL A 134 14.04 -13.93 16.96
CA VAL A 134 14.13 -15.17 17.76
C VAL A 134 14.25 -16.44 16.90
N GLY A 135 14.40 -16.30 15.57
CA GLY A 135 14.57 -17.43 14.66
C GLY A 135 13.29 -18.21 14.31
N LEU A 136 12.13 -17.70 14.69
CA LEU A 136 10.81 -18.30 14.39
C LEU A 136 10.18 -17.77 13.11
N GLY A 137 10.86 -16.87 12.38
CA GLY A 137 10.40 -16.34 11.09
C GLY A 137 10.58 -17.34 9.95
N GLY A 138 9.69 -17.23 8.96
CA GLY A 138 9.78 -18.06 7.76
C GLY A 138 8.67 -17.79 6.77
N ARG A 139 8.67 -18.54 5.65
CA ARG A 139 7.65 -18.42 4.61
C ARG A 139 6.26 -18.84 5.10
N ILE A 140 5.23 -18.15 4.65
CA ILE A 140 3.84 -18.46 4.97
C ILE A 140 3.27 -19.39 3.89
N GLY A 141 2.73 -20.52 4.30
CA GLY A 141 2.16 -21.52 3.39
C GLY A 141 3.18 -22.05 2.38
N SER A 142 2.84 -22.02 1.08
CA SER A 142 3.75 -22.42 0.00
C SER A 142 4.94 -21.48 -0.17
N GLY A 143 4.77 -20.20 0.21
CA GLY A 143 5.77 -19.15 0.00
C GLY A 143 5.95 -18.72 -1.45
N ARG A 144 5.11 -19.22 -2.38
CA ARG A 144 5.18 -18.91 -3.82
C ARG A 144 4.46 -17.63 -4.21
N GLN A 145 3.58 -17.14 -3.32
CA GLN A 145 2.86 -15.89 -3.56
C GLN A 145 3.82 -14.71 -3.68
N PHE A 146 3.61 -13.89 -4.70
CA PHE A 146 4.36 -12.65 -4.90
C PHE A 146 3.93 -11.57 -3.92
N MET A 147 4.92 -10.80 -3.51
CA MET A 147 4.79 -9.63 -2.62
C MET A 147 5.42 -8.44 -3.33
N SER A 148 4.60 -7.49 -3.72
CA SER A 148 5.06 -6.21 -4.23
C SER A 148 5.24 -5.24 -3.07
N TRP A 149 6.46 -4.77 -2.91
CA TRP A 149 6.92 -3.96 -1.78
C TRP A 149 7.45 -2.62 -2.24
N ILE A 150 7.57 -1.69 -1.33
CA ILE A 150 8.25 -0.40 -1.54
C ILE A 150 8.96 -0.01 -0.24
N SER A 151 10.12 0.68 -0.34
CA SER A 151 10.75 1.29 0.83
C SER A 151 9.95 2.51 1.31
N LEU A 152 10.02 2.84 2.59
CA LEU A 152 9.39 4.06 3.09
C LEU A 152 9.96 5.31 2.41
N THR A 153 11.26 5.32 2.12
CA THR A 153 11.95 6.39 1.39
C THR A 153 11.33 6.59 0.00
N ASP A 154 11.17 5.50 -0.76
CA ASP A 154 10.58 5.57 -2.11
C ASP A 154 9.08 5.88 -2.07
N GLU A 155 8.34 5.39 -1.07
CA GLU A 155 6.92 5.72 -0.90
C GLU A 155 6.72 7.23 -0.73
N VAL A 156 7.49 7.85 0.17
CA VAL A 156 7.41 9.30 0.40
C VAL A 156 7.84 10.08 -0.84
N ALA A 157 8.93 9.67 -1.50
CA ALA A 157 9.39 10.30 -2.72
C ALA A 157 8.38 10.16 -3.87
N ALA A 158 7.72 9.00 -4.01
CA ALA A 158 6.70 8.76 -5.03
C ALA A 158 5.45 9.62 -4.79
N LEU A 159 5.02 9.78 -3.54
CA LEU A 159 3.91 10.68 -3.20
C LEU A 159 4.23 12.14 -3.56
N ALA A 160 5.45 12.62 -3.26
CA ALA A 160 5.91 13.95 -3.66
C ALA A 160 5.98 14.07 -5.19
N TRP A 161 6.53 13.08 -5.87
CA TRP A 161 6.61 13.03 -7.33
C TRP A 161 5.20 13.11 -7.98
N MET A 162 4.18 12.43 -7.41
CA MET A 162 2.80 12.52 -7.88
C MET A 162 2.19 13.93 -7.75
N ILE A 163 2.66 14.73 -6.79
CA ILE A 163 2.25 16.15 -6.64
C ILE A 163 2.89 16.98 -7.75
N ASP A 164 4.20 16.82 -7.96
CA ASP A 164 5.01 17.69 -8.79
C ASP A 164 4.87 17.38 -10.30
N ASN A 165 4.34 16.20 -10.66
CA ASN A 165 4.20 15.78 -12.04
C ASN A 165 2.72 15.71 -12.46
N ASP A 166 2.47 15.86 -13.76
CA ASP A 166 1.10 15.82 -14.33
C ASP A 166 0.59 14.38 -14.45
N VAL A 167 0.32 13.77 -13.29
CA VAL A 167 -0.14 12.39 -13.17
C VAL A 167 -1.54 12.35 -12.56
N ALA A 168 -2.47 11.70 -13.26
CA ALA A 168 -3.84 11.46 -12.82
C ALA A 168 -4.20 9.98 -12.90
N GLY A 169 -5.23 9.57 -12.16
CA GLY A 169 -5.66 8.17 -12.11
C GLY A 169 -4.77 7.29 -11.21
N PRO A 170 -4.77 5.97 -11.42
CA PRO A 170 -4.04 5.03 -10.58
C PRO A 170 -2.53 5.09 -10.81
N VAL A 171 -1.76 4.98 -9.74
CA VAL A 171 -0.30 4.87 -9.73
C VAL A 171 0.11 3.77 -8.78
N ASN A 172 0.83 2.77 -9.24
CA ASN A 172 1.34 1.68 -8.41
C ASN A 172 2.60 2.11 -7.66
N LEU A 173 2.48 2.31 -6.36
CA LEU A 173 3.61 2.61 -5.49
C LEU A 173 4.24 1.31 -5.00
N VAL A 174 5.06 0.73 -5.86
CA VAL A 174 5.82 -0.51 -5.61
C VAL A 174 7.21 -0.39 -6.22
N ALA A 175 8.21 -1.04 -5.63
CA ALA A 175 9.51 -1.19 -6.25
C ALA A 175 9.43 -2.12 -7.49
N PRO A 176 10.31 -1.95 -8.49
CA PRO A 176 10.29 -2.78 -9.71
C PRO A 176 10.54 -4.28 -9.46
N GLY A 177 11.15 -4.61 -8.32
CA GLY A 177 11.56 -5.97 -7.96
C GLY A 177 10.60 -6.67 -7.00
N ALA A 178 9.38 -7.03 -7.45
CA ALA A 178 8.50 -7.89 -6.65
C ALA A 178 9.19 -9.24 -6.37
N VAL A 179 8.97 -9.80 -5.17
CA VAL A 179 9.61 -11.03 -4.73
C VAL A 179 8.58 -12.04 -4.24
N THR A 180 8.92 -13.33 -4.24
CA THR A 180 8.09 -14.33 -3.57
C THR A 180 8.18 -14.20 -2.05
N ASN A 181 7.18 -14.67 -1.33
CA ASN A 181 7.21 -14.69 0.15
C ASN A 181 8.39 -15.53 0.69
N THR A 182 8.81 -16.57 -0.06
CA THR A 182 10.02 -17.34 0.25
C THR A 182 11.27 -16.47 0.16
N GLU A 183 11.42 -15.69 -0.92
CA GLU A 183 12.56 -14.79 -1.11
C GLU A 183 12.57 -13.67 -0.07
N PHE A 184 11.40 -13.07 0.19
CA PHE A 184 11.24 -12.07 1.26
C PHE A 184 11.73 -12.62 2.61
N SER A 185 11.24 -13.80 2.99
CA SER A 185 11.61 -14.43 4.26
C SER A 185 13.10 -14.76 4.36
N ARG A 186 13.70 -15.28 3.27
CA ARG A 186 15.14 -15.56 3.22
C ARG A 186 15.97 -14.31 3.34
N THR A 187 15.59 -13.25 2.60
CA THR A 187 16.32 -11.98 2.61
C THR A 187 16.25 -11.31 3.97
N LEU A 188 15.06 -11.27 4.59
CA LEU A 188 14.87 -10.73 5.94
C LEU A 188 15.71 -11.51 6.97
N GLY A 189 15.68 -12.85 6.90
CA GLY A 189 16.50 -13.69 7.76
C GLY A 189 18.01 -13.43 7.57
N LYS A 190 18.48 -13.27 6.33
CA LYS A 190 19.87 -12.93 6.01
C LYS A 190 20.27 -11.56 6.59
N VAL A 191 19.45 -10.53 6.42
CA VAL A 191 19.70 -9.18 6.96
C VAL A 191 19.79 -9.19 8.49
N LEU A 192 18.92 -9.96 9.15
CA LEU A 192 18.89 -10.11 10.60
C LEU A 192 19.95 -11.12 11.13
N ARG A 193 20.65 -11.83 10.24
CA ARG A 193 21.58 -12.93 10.59
C ARG A 193 20.87 -14.01 11.44
N ARG A 194 19.64 -14.36 11.07
CA ARG A 194 18.82 -15.38 11.72
C ARG A 194 18.30 -16.40 10.70
N PRO A 195 18.15 -17.67 11.08
CA PRO A 195 17.55 -18.65 10.20
C PRO A 195 16.08 -18.30 9.93
N ALA A 196 15.66 -18.43 8.66
CA ALA A 196 14.27 -18.23 8.23
C ALA A 196 13.79 -19.46 7.43
N ARG A 197 14.01 -20.66 8.01
CA ARG A 197 13.79 -21.94 7.31
C ARG A 197 12.46 -22.61 7.66
N LEU A 198 11.88 -22.25 8.81
CA LEU A 198 10.65 -22.88 9.29
C LEU A 198 9.45 -22.37 8.48
N PRO A 199 8.67 -23.25 7.83
CA PRO A 199 7.43 -22.83 7.22
C PRO A 199 6.40 -22.49 8.31
N VAL A 200 5.74 -21.35 8.17
CA VAL A 200 4.63 -20.94 9.05
C VAL A 200 3.33 -21.47 8.44
N PRO A 201 2.67 -22.46 9.07
CA PRO A 201 1.39 -22.94 8.59
C PRO A 201 0.34 -21.83 8.66
N PRO A 202 -0.49 -21.62 7.61
CA PRO A 202 -1.50 -20.57 7.61
C PRO A 202 -2.56 -20.69 8.72
N LEU A 203 -2.67 -21.87 9.32
CA LEU A 203 -3.61 -22.15 10.40
C LEU A 203 -3.34 -21.30 11.65
N GLY A 204 -2.08 -21.08 12.02
CA GLY A 204 -1.70 -20.25 13.17
C GLY A 204 -2.19 -18.79 12.99
N PRO A 205 -1.77 -18.09 11.94
CA PRO A 205 -2.31 -16.76 11.63
C PRO A 205 -3.84 -16.74 11.45
N ALA A 206 -4.46 -17.79 10.89
CA ALA A 206 -5.91 -17.85 10.72
C ALA A 206 -6.68 -17.94 12.03
N LEU A 207 -6.13 -18.56 13.06
CA LEU A 207 -6.71 -18.56 14.40
C LEU A 207 -6.68 -17.16 15.05
N LEU A 208 -5.59 -16.41 14.85
CA LEU A 208 -5.40 -15.08 15.43
C LEU A 208 -6.19 -14.01 14.65
N TYR A 209 -6.02 -13.96 13.34
CA TYR A 209 -6.51 -12.86 12.50
C TYR A 209 -7.78 -13.21 11.69
N GLY A 210 -8.16 -14.48 11.63
CA GLY A 210 -9.29 -14.98 10.83
C GLY A 210 -8.88 -15.41 9.42
N ARG A 211 -9.62 -16.38 8.86
CA ARG A 211 -9.31 -16.98 7.55
C ARG A 211 -9.38 -15.99 6.39
N HIS A 212 -10.32 -15.04 6.43
CA HIS A 212 -10.48 -14.04 5.37
C HIS A 212 -9.25 -13.14 5.27
N LEU A 213 -8.78 -12.57 6.37
CA LEU A 213 -7.57 -11.75 6.40
C LEU A 213 -6.36 -12.53 5.88
N VAL A 214 -6.16 -13.75 6.38
CA VAL A 214 -5.00 -14.58 5.96
C VAL A 214 -5.04 -14.85 4.46
N ARG A 215 -6.21 -15.18 3.91
CA ARG A 215 -6.35 -15.45 2.49
C ARG A 215 -6.06 -14.21 1.64
N GLU A 216 -6.66 -13.06 1.97
CA GLU A 216 -6.58 -11.87 1.13
C GLU A 216 -5.32 -11.02 1.36
N LEU A 217 -4.71 -11.08 2.55
CA LEU A 217 -3.56 -10.26 2.88
C LEU A 217 -2.23 -11.03 2.92
N MET A 218 -2.24 -12.31 3.32
CA MET A 218 -1.01 -13.06 3.52
C MET A 218 -0.75 -14.12 2.44
N LEU A 219 -1.80 -14.64 1.81
CA LEU A 219 -1.69 -15.71 0.80
C LEU A 219 -2.00 -15.24 -0.62
N ALA A 220 -2.62 -14.08 -0.79
CA ALA A 220 -2.83 -13.49 -2.11
C ALA A 220 -1.49 -13.21 -2.78
N SER A 221 -1.43 -13.49 -4.06
CA SER A 221 -0.26 -13.26 -4.92
C SER A 221 -0.52 -12.07 -5.82
N THR A 222 0.29 -11.03 -5.69
CA THR A 222 0.18 -9.78 -6.47
C THR A 222 1.56 -9.37 -6.99
N LEU A 223 1.84 -9.71 -8.23
CA LEU A 223 3.04 -9.29 -8.97
C LEU A 223 2.73 -7.96 -9.68
N VAL A 224 2.92 -6.86 -8.98
CA VAL A 224 2.59 -5.52 -9.47
C VAL A 224 3.83 -4.80 -9.98
N LEU A 225 3.69 -4.14 -11.11
CA LEU A 225 4.72 -3.35 -11.78
C LEU A 225 4.38 -1.85 -11.67
N PRO A 226 5.37 -0.98 -11.42
CA PRO A 226 5.19 0.47 -11.32
C PRO A 226 5.34 1.13 -12.70
N GLU A 227 4.44 0.87 -13.66
CA GLU A 227 4.62 1.36 -15.04
C GLU A 227 4.55 2.88 -15.12
N VAL A 228 3.63 3.52 -14.39
CA VAL A 228 3.49 4.98 -14.38
C VAL A 228 4.73 5.64 -13.77
N LEU A 229 5.24 5.17 -12.64
CA LEU A 229 6.46 5.72 -12.03
C LEU A 229 7.68 5.52 -12.93
N SER A 230 7.87 4.31 -13.45
CA SER A 230 9.02 3.98 -14.31
C SER A 230 8.98 4.72 -15.65
N GLY A 231 7.82 4.78 -16.28
CA GLY A 231 7.61 5.50 -17.54
C GLY A 231 7.68 7.01 -17.38
N GLY A 232 7.31 7.54 -16.21
CA GLY A 232 7.37 8.95 -15.86
C GLY A 232 8.74 9.43 -15.38
N GLY A 233 9.74 8.55 -15.33
CA GLY A 233 11.13 8.91 -14.97
C GLY A 233 11.38 8.99 -13.47
N PHE A 234 10.51 8.42 -12.62
CA PHE A 234 10.76 8.33 -11.18
C PHE A 234 12.05 7.54 -10.88
N GLN A 235 12.88 8.07 -10.01
CA GLN A 235 14.15 7.45 -9.63
C GLN A 235 13.99 6.74 -8.28
N PHE A 236 13.95 5.40 -8.31
CA PHE A 236 13.91 4.59 -7.09
C PHE A 236 15.24 4.63 -6.36
N ALA A 237 15.23 4.88 -5.06
CA ALA A 237 16.38 4.73 -4.18
C ALA A 237 16.73 3.26 -3.96
N HIS A 238 15.72 2.39 -3.95
CA HIS A 238 15.89 0.95 -3.68
C HIS A 238 15.31 0.09 -4.79
N LEU A 239 16.16 -0.49 -5.61
CA LEU A 239 15.78 -1.44 -6.65
C LEU A 239 15.74 -2.90 -6.13
N SER A 240 16.45 -3.20 -5.06
CA SER A 240 16.50 -4.53 -4.47
C SER A 240 15.93 -4.59 -3.05
N LEU A 241 15.20 -5.66 -2.75
CA LEU A 241 14.66 -5.91 -1.40
C LEU A 241 15.77 -5.94 -0.33
N ASN A 242 16.96 -6.44 -0.67
CA ASN A 242 18.07 -6.53 0.29
C ASN A 242 18.55 -5.14 0.73
N GLU A 243 18.73 -4.22 -0.20
CA GLU A 243 19.12 -2.83 0.09
C GLU A 243 18.08 -2.13 0.94
N ALA A 244 16.82 -2.20 0.53
CA ALA A 244 15.70 -1.62 1.26
C ALA A 244 15.60 -2.15 2.70
N LEU A 245 15.73 -3.47 2.91
CA LEU A 245 15.70 -4.07 4.25
C LEU A 245 16.92 -3.70 5.09
N VAL A 246 18.12 -3.60 4.49
CA VAL A 246 19.32 -3.17 5.22
C VAL A 246 19.16 -1.75 5.72
N GLU A 247 18.73 -0.83 4.87
CA GLU A 247 18.50 0.56 5.29
C GLU A 247 17.39 0.65 6.34
N THR A 248 16.24 0.01 6.11
CA THR A 248 15.10 0.06 7.03
C THR A 248 15.44 -0.49 8.43
N ILE A 249 16.24 -1.55 8.51
CA ILE A 249 16.51 -2.25 9.77
C ILE A 249 17.73 -1.67 10.50
N ARG A 250 18.78 -1.29 9.75
CA ARG A 250 20.06 -0.84 10.34
C ARG A 250 20.20 0.68 10.39
N GLY A 251 19.35 1.41 9.66
CA GLY A 251 19.51 2.83 9.36
C GLY A 251 20.45 3.02 8.17
N SER A 252 20.40 4.20 7.54
CA SER A 252 21.43 4.58 6.57
C SER A 252 22.77 4.48 7.28
N ALA A 253 23.74 3.81 6.67
CA ALA A 253 25.11 3.93 7.11
C ALA A 253 25.50 5.40 6.92
N ALA A 254 25.63 6.12 8.03
CA ALA A 254 26.06 7.51 8.05
C ALA A 254 27.47 7.64 7.47
#